data_c30c70c5764fc467e364e974e85d1ff8
#
_entry.id   c30c70c5764fc467e364e974e85d1ff8
#
_cell.length_a   1.000
_cell.length_b   1.000
_cell.length_c   1.000
_cell.angle_alpha   90.00
_cell.angle_beta   90.00
_cell.angle_gamma   90.00
#
_symmetry.space_group_name_H-M   'P 1'
#
loop_
_entity.id
_entity.type
_entity.pdbx_description
1 polymer ?
#
loop_
_entity_poly.entity_id
_entity_poly.type
_entity_poly.pdbx_seq_one_letter_code
_entity_poly.pdbx_strand_id
1 'polypeptide(L)'
;MTDLHDVAGTALMSRPLASILINNYNYARFLDKAIDSALSQNYPTKEIIVVDDGSTDNSREIISRYGDRIIPILKENGGQASAFNAGVARCQGDILCFLDSDDFFHPDKLERVAAAFHQQGMNSRAMLVHHFLAIKSHMDNDLDGDTFGKTHDSPMNLYAFARRYRFLWNEIGPTTSISINRRLADRLFPISERARISADAFIACGASLVGEAYFLKEILGGYRVHGNNNWHGAEQRISQNYSDALQEYLNRKLVENNLAPVISFDDSIYAWPRLVSDRRWSKLAWHMLRLSALQHDRYTARFVYYTLMSIAQLGMKTVKSRTHHLGVMADRFHRW
;
A
#
# COMPACT_ATOMS: atom_id res chain seq x y z
N MET A 1 40.39 4.87 -43.77
CA MET A 1 39.23 5.79 -43.81
C MET A 1 38.01 4.90 -43.84
N THR A 2 37.50 4.57 -42.71
CA THR A 2 36.22 3.84 -42.53
C THR A 2 35.40 4.65 -41.52
N ASP A 3 34.25 5.02 -42.00
CA ASP A 3 33.33 6.00 -41.44
C ASP A 3 32.90 5.68 -39.99
N LEU A 4 33.14 6.66 -39.12
CA LEU A 4 32.56 6.79 -37.76
C LEU A 4 31.30 7.68 -37.87
N HIS A 5 30.25 7.17 -38.47
CA HIS A 5 28.90 7.77 -38.38
C HIS A 5 27.86 6.67 -38.41
N ASP A 6 27.49 6.19 -37.24
CA ASP A 6 26.10 5.82 -36.94
C ASP A 6 25.94 5.38 -35.47
N VAL A 7 25.93 6.34 -34.54
CA VAL A 7 25.41 6.15 -33.17
C VAL A 7 24.58 7.39 -32.81
N ALA A 8 23.59 7.69 -33.63
CA ALA A 8 22.63 8.76 -33.36
C ALA A 8 21.22 8.27 -33.70
N GLY A 9 20.77 7.23 -33.00
CA GLY A 9 19.46 6.61 -33.17
C GLY A 9 18.79 6.16 -31.88
N THR A 10 19.20 6.67 -30.70
CA THR A 10 18.35 6.59 -29.51
C THR A 10 17.23 7.61 -29.67
N ALA A 11 16.12 7.16 -30.29
CA ALA A 11 14.87 7.90 -30.19
C ALA A 11 14.71 8.39 -28.76
N LEU A 12 14.60 9.71 -28.57
CA LEU A 12 14.21 10.31 -27.30
C LEU A 12 12.83 9.71 -26.96
N MET A 13 12.83 8.58 -26.26
CA MET A 13 11.61 8.05 -25.65
C MET A 13 11.09 9.18 -24.76
N SER A 14 9.94 9.74 -25.09
CA SER A 14 9.31 10.78 -24.29
C SER A 14 9.19 10.23 -22.86
N ARG A 15 9.73 10.96 -21.89
CA ARG A 15 9.60 10.57 -20.47
C ARG A 15 8.12 10.46 -20.15
N PRO A 16 7.65 9.34 -19.54
CA PRO A 16 6.25 9.17 -19.20
C PRO A 16 5.80 10.28 -18.24
N LEU A 17 4.56 10.74 -18.38
CA LEU A 17 3.98 11.68 -17.43
C LEU A 17 3.76 10.97 -16.08
N ALA A 18 4.21 11.57 -14.99
CA ALA A 18 3.98 11.09 -13.64
C ALA A 18 2.94 11.96 -12.92
N SER A 19 1.87 11.35 -12.43
CA SER A 19 0.89 11.99 -11.56
C SER A 19 1.24 11.69 -10.10
N ILE A 20 1.47 12.72 -9.29
CA ILE A 20 1.58 12.59 -7.82
C ILE A 20 0.21 12.90 -7.25
N LEU A 21 -0.40 11.92 -6.59
CA LEU A 21 -1.69 12.03 -5.93
C LEU A 21 -1.50 12.14 -4.42
N ILE A 22 -1.78 13.33 -3.88
CA ILE A 22 -1.76 13.61 -2.44
C ILE A 22 -3.20 13.55 -1.91
N ASN A 23 -3.46 12.67 -0.95
CA ASN A 23 -4.75 12.61 -0.24
C ASN A 23 -4.64 13.32 1.10
N ASN A 24 -5.57 14.22 1.40
CA ASN A 24 -5.57 15.02 2.61
C ASN A 24 -6.92 15.00 3.32
N TYR A 25 -6.89 14.87 4.65
CA TYR A 25 -8.01 15.13 5.53
C TYR A 25 -7.52 15.56 6.91
N ASN A 26 -7.65 16.86 7.23
CA ASN A 26 -7.25 17.45 8.51
C ASN A 26 -5.75 17.29 8.86
N TYR A 27 -4.86 17.40 7.86
CA TYR A 27 -3.42 17.37 8.01
C TYR A 27 -2.73 18.68 7.59
N ALA A 28 -3.39 19.84 7.79
CA ALA A 28 -2.84 21.16 7.46
C ALA A 28 -1.40 21.34 7.95
N ARG A 29 -1.09 20.82 9.14
CA ARG A 29 0.25 20.92 9.76
C ARG A 29 1.39 20.36 8.91
N PHE A 30 1.12 19.36 8.07
CA PHE A 30 2.13 18.64 7.30
C PHE A 30 2.01 18.84 5.80
N LEU A 31 0.85 19.34 5.35
CA LEU A 31 0.45 19.37 3.95
C LEU A 31 1.39 20.21 3.07
N ASP A 32 1.88 21.36 3.57
CA ASP A 32 2.88 22.16 2.86
C ASP A 32 4.11 21.33 2.48
N LYS A 33 4.63 20.54 3.43
CA LYS A 33 5.82 19.71 3.20
C LYS A 33 5.55 18.60 2.17
N ALA A 34 4.39 17.98 2.21
CA ALA A 34 4.00 16.96 1.23
C ALA A 34 3.94 17.56 -0.19
N ILE A 35 3.27 18.71 -0.35
CA ILE A 35 3.16 19.40 -1.64
C ILE A 35 4.53 19.88 -2.14
N ASP A 36 5.33 20.51 -1.27
CA ASP A 36 6.66 20.99 -1.64
C ASP A 36 7.59 19.85 -2.06
N SER A 37 7.51 18.69 -1.40
CA SER A 37 8.29 17.50 -1.78
C SER A 37 7.89 16.95 -3.16
N ALA A 38 6.62 17.06 -3.52
CA ALA A 38 6.11 16.71 -4.83
C ALA A 38 6.55 17.70 -5.92
N LEU A 39 6.49 18.99 -5.62
CA LEU A 39 6.94 20.06 -6.53
C LEU A 39 8.44 19.98 -6.81
N SER A 40 9.25 19.67 -5.80
CA SER A 40 10.72 19.62 -5.86
C SER A 40 11.30 18.36 -6.49
N GLN A 41 10.47 17.44 -7.01
CA GLN A 41 10.96 16.26 -7.70
C GLN A 41 11.83 16.62 -8.92
N ASN A 42 12.99 15.98 -9.04
CA ASN A 42 13.94 16.19 -10.16
C ASN A 42 13.40 15.69 -11.53
N TYR A 43 12.20 15.15 -11.56
CA TYR A 43 11.53 14.64 -12.74
C TYR A 43 10.68 15.73 -13.41
N PRO A 44 10.98 16.13 -14.67
CA PRO A 44 10.37 17.33 -15.26
C PRO A 44 8.92 17.11 -15.71
N THR A 45 8.56 15.89 -16.14
CA THR A 45 7.24 15.58 -16.73
C THR A 45 6.31 15.07 -15.63
N LYS A 46 5.74 15.98 -14.84
CA LYS A 46 4.89 15.64 -13.71
C LYS A 46 3.69 16.56 -13.59
N GLU A 47 2.62 16.05 -12.98
CA GLU A 47 1.48 16.80 -12.47
C GLU A 47 1.24 16.42 -11.00
N ILE A 48 0.67 17.33 -10.23
CA ILE A 48 0.42 17.13 -8.80
C ILE A 48 -1.05 17.37 -8.54
N ILE A 49 -1.73 16.32 -8.09
CA ILE A 49 -3.15 16.34 -7.73
C ILE A 49 -3.25 16.30 -6.21
N VAL A 50 -3.93 17.29 -5.63
CA VAL A 50 -4.16 17.34 -4.19
C VAL A 50 -5.66 17.20 -3.93
N VAL A 51 -6.06 16.10 -3.30
CA VAL A 51 -7.45 15.83 -2.94
C VAL A 51 -7.67 16.16 -1.47
N ASP A 52 -8.49 17.16 -1.21
CA ASP A 52 -9.00 17.47 0.12
C ASP A 52 -10.34 16.80 0.35
N ASP A 53 -10.35 15.78 1.21
CA ASP A 53 -11.52 14.97 1.51
C ASP A 53 -12.40 15.59 2.62
N GLY A 54 -12.73 16.89 2.48
CA GLY A 54 -13.65 17.58 3.38
C GLY A 54 -13.01 18.03 4.68
N SER A 55 -11.75 18.52 4.63
CA SER A 55 -11.05 19.04 5.82
C SER A 55 -11.80 20.20 6.48
N THR A 56 -11.71 20.25 7.81
CA THR A 56 -12.28 21.30 8.67
C THR A 56 -11.21 22.19 9.29
N ASP A 57 -9.94 21.88 9.07
CA ASP A 57 -8.78 22.68 9.45
C ASP A 57 -8.36 23.64 8.31
N ASN A 58 -7.19 24.24 8.41
CA ASN A 58 -6.68 25.21 7.43
C ASN A 58 -6.15 24.55 6.13
N SER A 59 -6.39 23.25 5.88
CA SER A 59 -5.89 22.54 4.69
C SER A 59 -6.27 23.22 3.38
N ARG A 60 -7.53 23.68 3.23
CA ARG A 60 -8.00 24.34 2.01
C ARG A 60 -7.35 25.69 1.75
N GLU A 61 -7.06 26.43 2.81
CA GLU A 61 -6.28 27.66 2.71
C GLU A 61 -4.84 27.40 2.23
N ILE A 62 -4.19 26.36 2.77
CA ILE A 62 -2.87 25.92 2.33
C ILE A 62 -2.91 25.56 0.85
N ILE A 63 -3.83 24.70 0.42
CA ILE A 63 -3.98 24.28 -0.97
C ILE A 63 -4.14 25.49 -1.91
N SER A 64 -4.95 26.48 -1.52
CA SER A 64 -5.21 27.66 -2.34
C SER A 64 -3.93 28.51 -2.61
N ARG A 65 -2.96 28.51 -1.70
CA ARG A 65 -1.69 29.24 -1.85
C ARG A 65 -0.78 28.69 -2.97
N TYR A 66 -0.99 27.46 -3.39
CA TYR A 66 -0.20 26.83 -4.46
C TYR A 66 -0.65 27.23 -5.87
N GLY A 67 -1.87 27.74 -6.02
CA GLY A 67 -2.40 28.20 -7.33
C GLY A 67 -2.28 27.13 -8.41
N ASP A 68 -1.85 27.55 -9.60
CA ASP A 68 -1.75 26.67 -10.79
C ASP A 68 -0.60 25.65 -10.74
N ARG A 69 0.21 25.63 -9.68
CA ARG A 69 1.29 24.65 -9.50
C ARG A 69 0.78 23.25 -9.16
N ILE A 70 -0.48 23.15 -8.71
CA ILE A 70 -1.14 21.90 -8.37
C ILE A 70 -2.57 21.88 -8.94
N ILE A 71 -3.16 20.70 -8.98
CA ILE A 71 -4.54 20.48 -9.40
C ILE A 71 -5.35 20.13 -8.14
N PRO A 72 -6.09 21.09 -7.55
CA PRO A 72 -6.84 20.82 -6.34
C PRO A 72 -8.18 20.13 -6.65
N ILE A 73 -8.56 19.17 -5.81
CA ILE A 73 -9.89 18.56 -5.78
C ILE A 73 -10.43 18.72 -4.36
N LEU A 74 -11.43 19.59 -4.19
CA LEU A 74 -12.07 19.84 -2.90
C LEU A 74 -13.42 19.13 -2.89
N LYS A 75 -13.59 18.14 -2.01
CA LYS A 75 -14.82 17.34 -1.95
C LYS A 75 -15.37 17.22 -0.53
N GLU A 76 -16.55 16.66 -0.38
CA GLU A 76 -17.09 16.22 0.90
C GLU A 76 -16.37 14.96 1.39
N ASN A 77 -16.30 14.77 2.72
CA ASN A 77 -15.59 13.65 3.32
C ASN A 77 -16.24 12.30 2.97
N GLY A 78 -15.55 11.52 2.16
CA GLY A 78 -15.90 10.16 1.77
C GLY A 78 -14.91 9.09 2.29
N GLY A 79 -13.79 9.49 2.89
CA GLY A 79 -12.70 8.63 3.33
C GLY A 79 -11.63 8.41 2.26
N GLN A 80 -10.54 7.76 2.65
CA GLN A 80 -9.33 7.62 1.83
C GLN A 80 -9.59 7.00 0.45
N ALA A 81 -10.43 5.97 0.36
CA ALA A 81 -10.77 5.36 -0.93
C ALA A 81 -11.49 6.32 -1.86
N SER A 82 -12.43 7.13 -1.33
CA SER A 82 -13.14 8.14 -2.09
C SER A 82 -12.19 9.24 -2.59
N ALA A 83 -11.21 9.65 -1.76
CA ALA A 83 -10.16 10.58 -2.17
C ALA A 83 -9.29 10.00 -3.29
N PHE A 84 -8.85 8.74 -3.17
CA PHE A 84 -8.08 8.07 -4.21
C PHE A 84 -8.88 7.95 -5.52
N ASN A 85 -10.14 7.54 -5.47
CA ASN A 85 -10.99 7.44 -6.66
C ASN A 85 -11.12 8.79 -7.38
N ALA A 86 -11.39 9.87 -6.64
CA ALA A 86 -11.50 11.22 -7.21
C ALA A 86 -10.17 11.67 -7.84
N GLY A 87 -9.05 11.43 -7.15
CA GLY A 87 -7.72 11.80 -7.65
C GLY A 87 -7.30 11.01 -8.87
N VAL A 88 -7.44 9.68 -8.85
CA VAL A 88 -7.08 8.80 -9.99
C VAL A 88 -7.90 9.13 -11.24
N ALA A 89 -9.18 9.46 -11.09
CA ALA A 89 -10.02 9.90 -12.20
C ALA A 89 -9.52 11.21 -12.84
N ARG A 90 -8.78 12.05 -12.11
CA ARG A 90 -8.20 13.31 -12.61
C ARG A 90 -6.79 13.16 -13.15
N CYS A 91 -6.04 12.14 -12.70
CA CYS A 91 -4.68 11.86 -13.13
C CYS A 91 -4.61 11.56 -14.63
N GLN A 92 -3.67 12.19 -15.34
CA GLN A 92 -3.39 11.96 -16.77
C GLN A 92 -2.09 11.17 -16.99
N GLY A 93 -1.28 10.98 -15.94
CA GLY A 93 0.02 10.34 -16.02
C GLY A 93 -0.03 8.86 -16.40
N ASP A 94 1.06 8.41 -17.01
CA ASP A 94 1.35 6.99 -17.29
C ASP A 94 1.74 6.25 -15.99
N ILE A 95 2.29 7.01 -15.03
CA ILE A 95 2.71 6.55 -13.70
C ILE A 95 1.95 7.36 -12.67
N LEU A 96 1.31 6.69 -11.72
CA LEU A 96 0.60 7.28 -10.59
C LEU A 96 1.37 6.98 -9.31
N CYS A 97 1.80 8.01 -8.58
CA CYS A 97 2.51 7.90 -7.30
C CYS A 97 1.61 8.43 -6.18
N PHE A 98 1.37 7.63 -5.16
CA PHE A 98 0.53 8.00 -4.02
C PHE A 98 1.38 8.61 -2.92
N LEU A 99 0.88 9.65 -2.27
CA LEU A 99 1.54 10.35 -1.17
C LEU A 99 0.52 10.71 -0.10
N ASP A 100 0.70 10.21 1.12
CA ASP A 100 -0.08 10.66 2.26
C ASP A 100 0.36 12.08 2.68
N SER A 101 -0.59 12.93 3.08
CA SER A 101 -0.33 14.35 3.36
C SER A 101 0.52 14.60 4.60
N ASP A 102 0.76 13.59 5.44
CA ASP A 102 1.66 13.62 6.58
C ASP A 102 3.08 13.12 6.27
N ASP A 103 3.34 12.64 5.04
CA ASP A 103 4.62 12.12 4.56
C ASP A 103 5.32 13.07 3.58
N PHE A 104 6.44 12.62 2.99
CA PHE A 104 7.14 13.35 1.94
C PHE A 104 7.97 12.43 1.05
N PHE A 105 8.23 12.87 -0.18
CA PHE A 105 9.13 12.21 -1.13
C PHE A 105 10.55 12.76 -1.05
N HIS A 106 11.55 11.90 -1.32
CA HIS A 106 12.89 12.33 -1.66
C HIS A 106 12.93 12.90 -3.08
N PRO A 107 13.82 13.86 -3.39
CA PRO A 107 13.80 14.59 -4.67
C PRO A 107 13.94 13.72 -5.93
N ASP A 108 14.57 12.56 -5.84
CA ASP A 108 14.84 11.64 -6.93
C ASP A 108 13.85 10.46 -7.03
N LYS A 109 12.80 10.44 -6.19
CA LYS A 109 11.83 9.32 -6.18
C LYS A 109 11.22 9.08 -7.54
N LEU A 110 10.71 10.10 -8.22
CA LEU A 110 10.07 9.92 -9.52
C LEU A 110 11.03 9.40 -10.59
N GLU A 111 12.26 9.87 -10.60
CA GLU A 111 13.29 9.40 -11.54
C GLU A 111 13.57 7.91 -11.33
N ARG A 112 13.74 7.47 -10.07
CA ARG A 112 14.02 6.07 -9.71
C ARG A 112 12.84 5.15 -10.05
N VAL A 113 11.63 5.58 -9.73
CA VAL A 113 10.40 4.83 -10.00
C VAL A 113 10.13 4.73 -11.51
N ALA A 114 10.28 5.82 -12.27
CA ALA A 114 10.10 5.81 -13.72
C ALA A 114 11.12 4.90 -14.41
N ALA A 115 12.39 4.93 -13.96
CA ALA A 115 13.43 4.03 -14.47
C ALA A 115 13.07 2.55 -14.22
N ALA A 116 12.57 2.22 -13.02
CA ALA A 116 12.13 0.87 -12.70
C ALA A 116 10.95 0.42 -13.58
N PHE A 117 9.95 1.25 -13.77
CA PHE A 117 8.82 0.96 -14.66
C PHE A 117 9.28 0.73 -16.11
N HIS A 118 10.16 1.56 -16.61
CA HIS A 118 10.71 1.41 -17.96
C HIS A 118 11.49 0.09 -18.10
N GLN A 119 12.40 -0.19 -17.18
CA GLN A 119 13.22 -1.39 -17.16
C GLN A 119 12.39 -2.68 -17.15
N GLN A 120 11.24 -2.66 -16.47
CA GLN A 120 10.35 -3.81 -16.33
C GLN A 120 9.27 -3.90 -17.43
N GLY A 121 9.25 -3.00 -18.39
CA GLY A 121 8.35 -3.05 -19.56
C GLY A 121 6.94 -2.56 -19.24
N MET A 122 6.80 -1.37 -18.63
CA MET A 122 5.53 -0.76 -18.23
C MET A 122 4.47 -0.65 -19.34
N ASN A 123 4.90 -0.59 -20.60
CA ASN A 123 3.99 -0.44 -21.73
C ASN A 123 3.17 -1.71 -22.04
N SER A 124 3.62 -2.87 -21.58
CA SER A 124 2.97 -4.18 -21.83
C SER A 124 2.39 -4.82 -20.59
N ARG A 125 2.79 -4.41 -19.40
CA ARG A 125 2.45 -5.04 -18.13
C ARG A 125 1.68 -4.10 -17.21
N ALA A 126 0.76 -4.63 -16.42
CA ALA A 126 0.11 -3.94 -15.32
C ALA A 126 0.99 -4.10 -14.07
N MET A 127 1.51 -2.99 -13.54
CA MET A 127 2.62 -3.04 -12.59
C MET A 127 2.45 -2.07 -11.42
N LEU A 128 2.89 -2.53 -10.25
CA LEU A 128 3.14 -1.73 -9.06
C LEU A 128 4.63 -1.76 -8.75
N VAL A 129 5.18 -0.62 -8.40
CA VAL A 129 6.53 -0.46 -7.83
C VAL A 129 6.38 0.13 -6.43
N HIS A 130 7.06 -0.45 -5.44
CA HIS A 130 7.14 0.11 -4.10
C HIS A 130 8.58 0.06 -3.56
N HIS A 131 8.84 0.83 -2.49
CA HIS A 131 10.16 1.05 -1.95
C HIS A 131 10.12 1.22 -0.43
N PHE A 132 11.28 1.35 0.22
CA PHE A 132 11.35 1.72 1.62
C PHE A 132 11.07 3.21 1.86
N LEU A 133 10.58 3.52 3.06
CA LEU A 133 10.49 4.87 3.61
C LEU A 133 11.36 4.95 4.87
N ALA A 134 12.07 6.06 5.06
CA ALA A 134 12.72 6.35 6.34
C ALA A 134 11.66 6.71 7.38
N ILE A 135 11.76 6.16 8.59
CA ILE A 135 10.87 6.56 9.68
C ILE A 135 11.37 7.89 10.25
N LYS A 136 10.51 8.89 10.29
CA LYS A 136 10.80 10.24 10.72
C LYS A 136 9.92 10.64 11.91
N SER A 137 10.48 11.44 12.82
CA SER A 137 9.66 12.11 13.84
C SER A 137 8.78 13.20 13.18
N HIS A 138 7.84 13.73 13.93
CA HIS A 138 7.04 14.89 13.50
C HIS A 138 7.89 16.16 13.21
N MET A 139 9.15 16.19 13.65
CA MET A 139 10.15 17.23 13.39
C MET A 139 11.12 16.87 12.25
N ASP A 140 10.81 15.80 11.48
CA ASP A 140 11.65 15.26 10.40
C ASP A 140 13.02 14.70 10.84
N ASN A 141 13.24 14.49 12.13
CA ASN A 141 14.44 13.81 12.61
C ASN A 141 14.33 12.31 12.34
N ASP A 142 15.45 11.66 12.00
CA ASP A 142 15.50 10.20 11.89
C ASP A 142 15.18 9.57 13.25
N LEU A 143 14.30 8.57 13.22
CA LEU A 143 14.03 7.71 14.36
C LEU A 143 14.84 6.43 14.17
N ASP A 144 15.90 6.26 14.94
CA ASP A 144 16.75 5.07 15.07
C ASP A 144 17.31 4.47 13.75
N GLY A 145 17.27 5.22 12.64
CA GLY A 145 17.69 4.71 11.31
C GLY A 145 16.78 3.62 10.73
N ASP A 146 15.64 3.37 11.33
CA ASP A 146 14.69 2.35 10.88
C ASP A 146 14.00 2.76 9.58
N THR A 147 13.65 1.75 8.79
CA THR A 147 12.89 1.89 7.55
C THR A 147 11.54 1.24 7.66
N PHE A 148 10.54 1.85 7.04
CA PHE A 148 9.21 1.28 6.90
C PHE A 148 9.00 0.74 5.49
N GLY A 149 8.65 -0.53 5.38
CA GLY A 149 8.40 -1.20 4.11
C GLY A 149 8.56 -2.71 4.24
N LYS A 150 8.18 -3.41 3.20
CA LYS A 150 8.25 -4.87 3.12
C LYS A 150 9.08 -5.27 1.91
N THR A 151 9.78 -6.39 2.03
CA THR A 151 10.60 -6.95 0.95
C THR A 151 9.96 -8.21 0.41
N HIS A 152 10.05 -8.40 -0.89
CA HIS A 152 9.68 -9.66 -1.57
C HIS A 152 10.57 -9.88 -2.79
N ASP A 153 10.57 -11.09 -3.32
CA ASP A 153 11.19 -11.35 -4.62
C ASP A 153 10.35 -10.71 -5.73
N SER A 154 10.99 -10.08 -6.68
CA SER A 154 10.35 -9.39 -7.79
C SER A 154 10.58 -10.15 -9.10
N PRO A 155 9.57 -10.23 -9.99
CA PRO A 155 8.20 -9.76 -9.80
C PRO A 155 7.38 -10.65 -8.87
N MET A 156 6.46 -10.05 -8.12
CA MET A 156 5.51 -10.77 -7.27
C MET A 156 4.11 -10.74 -7.88
N ASN A 157 3.53 -11.94 -8.10
CA ASN A 157 2.12 -12.12 -8.38
C ASN A 157 1.58 -13.25 -7.52
N LEU A 158 0.53 -13.00 -6.77
CA LEU A 158 -0.01 -13.92 -5.78
C LEU A 158 -1.28 -14.65 -6.24
N TYR A 159 -1.70 -14.54 -7.51
CA TYR A 159 -2.93 -15.18 -7.98
C TYR A 159 -2.88 -16.70 -7.87
N ALA A 160 -1.78 -17.35 -8.27
CA ALA A 160 -1.62 -18.80 -8.14
C ALA A 160 -1.67 -19.24 -6.68
N PHE A 161 -1.05 -18.47 -5.78
CA PHE A 161 -1.10 -18.68 -4.34
C PHE A 161 -2.55 -18.54 -3.83
N ALA A 162 -3.24 -17.45 -4.18
CA ALA A 162 -4.61 -17.20 -3.78
C ALA A 162 -5.58 -18.29 -4.29
N ARG A 163 -5.40 -18.80 -5.51
CA ARG A 163 -6.16 -19.98 -6.02
C ARG A 163 -6.00 -21.19 -5.14
N ARG A 164 -4.79 -21.45 -4.64
CA ARG A 164 -4.51 -22.63 -3.82
C ARG A 164 -5.02 -22.48 -2.40
N TYR A 165 -4.87 -21.29 -1.79
CA TYR A 165 -5.06 -21.09 -0.36
C TYR A 165 -6.29 -20.25 0.00
N ARG A 166 -6.93 -19.62 -0.96
CA ARG A 166 -8.15 -18.83 -0.81
C ARG A 166 -7.96 -17.52 -0.06
N PHE A 167 -6.71 -17.09 0.19
CA PHE A 167 -6.37 -15.83 0.80
C PHE A 167 -5.04 -15.27 0.25
N LEU A 168 -4.75 -14.03 0.61
CA LEU A 168 -3.43 -13.42 0.44
C LEU A 168 -3.16 -12.49 1.62
N TRP A 169 -1.91 -12.10 1.79
CA TRP A 169 -1.51 -11.04 2.70
C TRP A 169 -0.91 -9.87 1.92
N ASN A 170 -0.90 -8.70 2.55
CA ASN A 170 -0.28 -7.53 1.97
C ASN A 170 1.24 -7.57 2.23
N GLU A 171 2.01 -7.79 1.17
CA GLU A 171 3.49 -7.73 1.17
C GLU A 171 4.03 -6.39 0.64
N ILE A 172 3.15 -5.41 0.39
CA ILE A 172 3.50 -4.10 -0.15
C ILE A 172 3.49 -3.09 1.00
N GLY A 173 4.35 -2.10 0.89
CA GLY A 173 4.49 -1.04 1.90
C GLY A 173 3.31 -0.07 1.97
N PRO A 174 3.41 0.99 2.79
CA PRO A 174 2.34 1.97 2.98
C PRO A 174 2.14 2.84 1.73
N THR A 175 1.04 3.59 1.71
CA THR A 175 0.60 4.48 0.61
C THR A 175 1.75 5.22 -0.06
N THR A 176 2.56 5.94 0.71
CA THR A 176 3.65 6.80 0.22
C THR A 176 4.74 6.03 -0.52
N SER A 177 4.88 4.73 -0.26
CA SER A 177 5.82 3.87 -1.00
C SER A 177 5.28 3.40 -2.36
N ILE A 178 3.97 3.49 -2.60
CA ILE A 178 3.29 2.86 -3.73
C ILE A 178 3.31 3.77 -4.97
N SER A 179 3.65 3.16 -6.10
CA SER A 179 3.45 3.74 -7.43
C SER A 179 2.89 2.65 -8.36
N ILE A 180 1.95 3.01 -9.22
CA ILE A 180 1.35 2.09 -10.20
C ILE A 180 1.41 2.69 -11.59
N ASN A 181 1.45 1.85 -12.63
CA ASN A 181 1.27 2.36 -13.98
C ASN A 181 -0.21 2.46 -14.37
N ARG A 182 -0.51 3.21 -15.42
CA ARG A 182 -1.87 3.43 -15.93
C ARG A 182 -2.60 2.12 -16.18
N ARG A 183 -1.94 1.12 -16.76
CA ARG A 183 -2.54 -0.20 -17.01
C ARG A 183 -3.03 -0.89 -15.74
N LEU A 184 -2.32 -0.74 -14.64
CA LEU A 184 -2.76 -1.30 -13.37
C LEU A 184 -3.85 -0.43 -12.75
N ALA A 185 -3.76 0.90 -12.85
CA ALA A 185 -4.82 1.80 -12.40
C ALA A 185 -6.17 1.47 -13.07
N ASP A 186 -6.18 1.26 -14.39
CA ASP A 186 -7.38 0.91 -15.16
C ASP A 186 -7.99 -0.44 -14.72
N ARG A 187 -7.17 -1.37 -14.24
CA ARG A 187 -7.65 -2.67 -13.70
C ARG A 187 -8.23 -2.55 -12.29
N LEU A 188 -7.70 -1.65 -11.47
CA LEU A 188 -8.01 -1.59 -10.04
C LEU A 188 -9.09 -0.55 -9.70
N PHE A 189 -9.06 0.60 -10.34
CA PHE A 189 -9.97 1.68 -9.99
C PHE A 189 -11.33 1.57 -10.71
N PRO A 190 -12.42 2.07 -10.10
CA PRO A 190 -12.45 2.60 -8.73
C PRO A 190 -12.30 1.49 -7.67
N ILE A 191 -11.65 1.83 -6.54
CA ILE A 191 -11.63 0.98 -5.37
C ILE A 191 -12.90 1.16 -4.52
N SER A 192 -13.16 0.21 -3.60
CA SER A 192 -14.38 0.24 -2.78
C SER A 192 -14.35 1.39 -1.77
N GLU A 193 -15.31 2.30 -1.82
CA GLU A 193 -15.44 3.43 -0.87
C GLU A 193 -15.85 3.00 0.55
N ARG A 194 -16.16 1.73 0.76
CA ARG A 194 -16.29 1.15 2.10
C ARG A 194 -14.93 1.16 2.86
N ALA A 195 -13.80 1.32 2.14
CA ALA A 195 -12.47 1.52 2.71
C ALA A 195 -12.25 2.99 3.08
N ARG A 196 -12.88 3.45 4.17
CA ARG A 196 -12.71 4.83 4.65
C ARG A 196 -11.30 5.13 5.17
N ILE A 197 -10.58 4.10 5.63
CA ILE A 197 -9.17 4.10 6.05
C ILE A 197 -8.47 2.91 5.42
N SER A 198 -7.12 2.93 5.33
CA SER A 198 -6.31 1.82 4.80
C SER A 198 -6.71 1.39 3.38
N ALA A 199 -7.06 2.35 2.54
CA ALA A 199 -7.44 2.11 1.15
C ALA A 199 -6.25 1.62 0.29
N ASP A 200 -5.02 1.87 0.72
CA ASP A 200 -3.78 1.36 0.15
C ASP A 200 -3.73 -0.18 0.09
N ALA A 201 -4.33 -0.88 1.08
CA ALA A 201 -4.41 -2.33 1.04
C ALA A 201 -5.26 -2.85 -0.14
N PHE A 202 -6.27 -2.11 -0.60
CA PHE A 202 -7.05 -2.46 -1.78
C PHE A 202 -6.20 -2.38 -3.05
N ILE A 203 -5.35 -1.35 -3.14
CA ILE A 203 -4.40 -1.19 -4.25
C ILE A 203 -3.34 -2.30 -4.20
N ALA A 204 -2.70 -2.50 -3.05
CA ALA A 204 -1.62 -3.45 -2.86
C ALA A 204 -2.05 -4.90 -3.09
N CYS A 205 -3.14 -5.33 -2.46
CA CYS A 205 -3.68 -6.68 -2.63
C CYS A 205 -4.21 -6.89 -4.05
N GLY A 206 -4.90 -5.89 -4.61
CA GLY A 206 -5.37 -5.95 -5.99
C GLY A 206 -4.22 -6.07 -7.00
N ALA A 207 -3.18 -5.26 -6.85
CA ALA A 207 -1.97 -5.30 -7.69
C ALA A 207 -1.31 -6.67 -7.67
N SER A 208 -1.20 -7.28 -6.49
CA SER A 208 -0.60 -8.62 -6.33
C SER A 208 -1.41 -9.74 -6.99
N LEU A 209 -2.69 -9.51 -7.31
CA LEU A 209 -3.56 -10.50 -7.96
C LEU A 209 -3.68 -10.31 -9.47
N VAL A 210 -3.88 -9.07 -9.93
CA VAL A 210 -4.18 -8.77 -11.35
C VAL A 210 -3.03 -8.08 -12.07
N GLY A 211 -1.90 -7.89 -11.42
CA GLY A 211 -0.68 -7.29 -11.93
C GLY A 211 0.57 -7.97 -11.41
N GLU A 212 1.68 -7.24 -11.49
CA GLU A 212 2.98 -7.65 -10.96
C GLU A 212 3.51 -6.56 -10.03
N ALA A 213 3.97 -6.92 -8.82
CA ALA A 213 4.58 -5.99 -7.89
C ALA A 213 6.11 -6.13 -7.91
N TYR A 214 6.80 -5.00 -7.96
CA TYR A 214 8.25 -4.88 -7.97
C TYR A 214 8.71 -4.08 -6.75
N PHE A 215 9.73 -4.58 -6.08
CA PHE A 215 10.33 -3.92 -4.93
C PHE A 215 11.65 -3.25 -5.30
N LEU A 216 11.75 -1.94 -5.06
CA LEU A 216 13.00 -1.20 -5.10
C LEU A 216 13.62 -1.15 -3.71
N LYS A 217 14.83 -1.73 -3.58
CA LYS A 217 15.58 -1.73 -2.31
C LYS A 217 16.24 -0.35 -2.08
N GLU A 218 15.44 0.70 -2.08
CA GLU A 218 15.88 2.09 -1.91
C GLU A 218 14.95 2.82 -0.96
N ILE A 219 15.45 3.83 -0.24
CA ILE A 219 14.65 4.72 0.60
C ILE A 219 14.36 5.96 -0.24
N LEU A 220 13.11 6.14 -0.66
CA LEU A 220 12.71 7.21 -1.58
C LEU A 220 11.68 8.18 -0.99
N GLY A 221 11.52 8.19 0.31
CA GLY A 221 10.66 9.11 1.04
C GLY A 221 10.74 8.93 2.55
N GLY A 222 10.02 9.74 3.28
CA GLY A 222 9.90 9.67 4.74
C GLY A 222 8.47 9.37 5.17
N TYR A 223 8.32 8.40 6.08
CA TYR A 223 7.10 8.11 6.82
C TYR A 223 7.15 8.84 8.16
N ARG A 224 6.25 9.79 8.38
CA ARG A 224 6.27 10.64 9.57
C ARG A 224 5.42 10.03 10.69
N VAL A 225 6.04 9.86 11.87
CA VAL A 225 5.36 9.38 13.08
C VAL A 225 4.97 10.56 13.96
N HIS A 226 3.67 10.68 14.23
CA HIS A 226 3.12 11.78 15.03
C HIS A 226 1.84 11.33 15.76
N GLY A 227 1.71 11.11 16.91
CA GLY A 227 0.59 10.67 17.76
C GLY A 227 -0.83 10.47 17.17
N ASN A 228 -1.09 10.97 15.97
CA ASN A 228 -2.37 10.88 15.22
C ASN A 228 -2.28 9.98 13.97
N ASN A 229 -1.22 9.22 13.79
CA ASN A 229 -1.15 8.26 12.69
C ASN A 229 -2.23 7.19 12.83
N ASN A 230 -2.89 6.84 11.74
CA ASN A 230 -3.93 5.79 11.76
C ASN A 230 -3.36 4.39 12.06
N TRP A 231 -2.08 4.14 11.78
CA TRP A 231 -1.45 2.81 11.92
C TRP A 231 -0.39 2.72 13.01
N HIS A 232 0.33 3.79 13.32
CA HIS A 232 1.41 3.77 14.29
C HIS A 232 0.86 3.98 15.70
N GLY A 233 0.95 2.94 16.55
CA GLY A 233 0.50 2.99 17.95
C GLY A 233 -1.00 2.81 18.17
N ALA A 234 -1.80 2.59 17.13
CA ALA A 234 -3.22 2.29 17.26
C ALA A 234 -3.46 0.78 17.28
N GLU A 235 -4.18 0.28 18.29
CA GLU A 235 -4.82 -1.05 18.23
C GLU A 235 -5.93 -1.01 17.17
N GLN A 236 -5.59 -1.15 15.91
CA GLN A 236 -6.60 -1.17 14.86
C GLN A 236 -7.32 -2.51 14.85
N ARG A 237 -8.58 -2.46 15.20
CA ARG A 237 -9.52 -3.53 14.90
C ARG A 237 -9.93 -3.39 13.44
N ILE A 238 -9.32 -4.19 12.55
CA ILE A 238 -9.88 -4.41 11.23
C ILE A 238 -11.32 -4.89 11.45
N SER A 239 -12.28 -4.05 11.11
CA SER A 239 -13.70 -4.39 11.27
C SER A 239 -14.07 -5.51 10.28
N GLN A 240 -15.04 -6.35 10.63
CA GLN A 240 -15.57 -7.36 9.71
C GLN A 240 -16.02 -6.70 8.40
N ASN A 241 -16.66 -5.54 8.47
CA ASN A 241 -17.09 -4.77 7.30
C ASN A 241 -15.95 -4.39 6.36
N TYR A 242 -14.74 -4.11 6.89
CA TYR A 242 -13.56 -3.83 6.06
C TYR A 242 -13.08 -5.10 5.34
N SER A 243 -12.98 -6.22 6.05
CA SER A 243 -12.56 -7.50 5.48
C SER A 243 -13.53 -7.96 4.40
N ASP A 244 -14.84 -7.84 4.63
CA ASP A 244 -15.88 -8.19 3.67
C ASP A 244 -15.78 -7.28 2.42
N ALA A 245 -15.58 -5.98 2.62
CA ALA A 245 -15.41 -5.04 1.52
C ALA A 245 -14.16 -5.35 0.68
N LEU A 246 -13.05 -5.70 1.33
CA LEU A 246 -11.81 -6.07 0.63
C LEU A 246 -11.99 -7.38 -0.17
N GLN A 247 -12.59 -8.42 0.44
CA GLN A 247 -12.86 -9.69 -0.24
C GLN A 247 -13.76 -9.52 -1.46
N GLU A 248 -14.85 -8.77 -1.30
CA GLU A 248 -15.80 -8.49 -2.38
C GLU A 248 -15.13 -7.73 -3.52
N TYR A 249 -14.36 -6.68 -3.17
CA TYR A 249 -13.61 -5.89 -4.15
C TYR A 249 -12.60 -6.75 -4.90
N LEU A 250 -11.77 -7.55 -4.21
CA LEU A 250 -10.74 -8.37 -4.84
C LEU A 250 -11.36 -9.42 -5.79
N ASN A 251 -12.42 -10.10 -5.36
CA ASN A 251 -13.11 -11.06 -6.22
C ASN A 251 -13.76 -10.41 -7.44
N ARG A 252 -14.36 -9.22 -7.29
CA ARG A 252 -14.88 -8.44 -8.41
C ARG A 252 -13.76 -8.08 -9.39
N LYS A 253 -12.62 -7.58 -8.90
CA LYS A 253 -11.47 -7.24 -9.77
C LYS A 253 -10.86 -8.45 -10.45
N LEU A 254 -10.86 -9.61 -9.83
CA LEU A 254 -10.46 -10.85 -10.49
C LEU A 254 -11.39 -11.16 -11.67
N VAL A 255 -12.71 -11.10 -11.48
CA VAL A 255 -13.68 -11.35 -12.55
C VAL A 255 -13.56 -10.33 -13.68
N GLU A 256 -13.45 -9.04 -13.37
CA GLU A 256 -13.25 -7.95 -14.34
C GLU A 256 -11.95 -8.13 -15.17
N ASN A 257 -10.96 -8.85 -14.62
CA ASN A 257 -9.71 -9.19 -15.31
C ASN A 257 -9.68 -10.62 -15.88
N ASN A 258 -10.84 -11.26 -16.07
CA ASN A 258 -11.00 -12.63 -16.60
C ASN A 258 -10.31 -13.72 -15.76
N LEU A 259 -10.25 -13.53 -14.45
CA LEU A 259 -9.68 -14.46 -13.47
C LEU A 259 -10.80 -15.01 -12.57
N ALA A 260 -10.63 -16.25 -12.08
CA ALA A 260 -11.61 -16.82 -11.16
C ALA A 260 -11.62 -16.10 -9.80
N PRO A 261 -12.79 -15.84 -9.19
CA PRO A 261 -12.90 -15.29 -7.85
C PRO A 261 -12.45 -16.34 -6.82
N VAL A 262 -11.33 -16.10 -6.17
CA VAL A 262 -10.65 -17.10 -5.33
C VAL A 262 -10.47 -16.68 -3.87
N ILE A 263 -10.74 -15.42 -3.54
CA ILE A 263 -10.52 -14.91 -2.20
C ILE A 263 -11.70 -15.26 -1.29
N SER A 264 -11.39 -15.86 -0.14
CA SER A 264 -12.35 -16.14 0.91
C SER A 264 -11.67 -15.98 2.28
N PHE A 265 -11.93 -14.87 2.94
CA PHE A 265 -11.36 -14.63 4.28
C PHE A 265 -11.97 -15.54 5.35
N ASP A 266 -13.20 -16.04 5.14
CA ASP A 266 -13.79 -17.07 6.00
C ASP A 266 -13.08 -18.44 5.88
N ASP A 267 -12.43 -18.69 4.74
CA ASP A 267 -11.64 -19.89 4.49
C ASP A 267 -10.14 -19.65 4.72
N SER A 268 -9.76 -18.49 5.23
CA SER A 268 -8.38 -18.07 5.44
C SER A 268 -7.95 -18.17 6.91
N ILE A 269 -6.65 -18.02 7.14
CA ILE A 269 -6.08 -17.93 8.49
C ILE A 269 -6.63 -16.73 9.29
N TYR A 270 -7.07 -15.67 8.63
CA TYR A 270 -7.65 -14.50 9.29
C TYR A 270 -9.00 -14.81 9.95
N ALA A 271 -9.67 -15.90 9.54
CA ALA A 271 -10.87 -16.39 10.21
C ALA A 271 -10.57 -17.14 11.52
N TRP A 272 -9.34 -17.54 11.79
CA TRP A 272 -9.01 -18.39 12.93
C TRP A 272 -9.40 -17.81 14.29
N PRO A 273 -9.13 -16.53 14.62
CA PRO A 273 -9.58 -15.97 15.88
C PRO A 273 -11.09 -16.09 16.05
N ARG A 274 -11.86 -15.90 14.98
CA ARG A 274 -13.31 -16.05 14.95
C ARG A 274 -13.73 -17.52 15.06
N LEU A 275 -13.08 -18.41 14.29
CA LEU A 275 -13.36 -19.85 14.36
C LEU A 275 -13.11 -20.43 15.75
N VAL A 276 -12.10 -19.92 16.46
CA VAL A 276 -11.82 -20.30 17.85
C VAL A 276 -12.85 -19.71 18.79
N SER A 277 -13.21 -18.42 18.65
CA SER A 277 -14.24 -17.78 19.49
C SER A 277 -15.61 -18.45 19.34
N ASP A 278 -15.95 -18.81 18.10
CA ASP A 278 -17.24 -19.45 17.76
C ASP A 278 -17.21 -20.97 17.96
N ARG A 279 -16.13 -21.53 18.51
CA ARG A 279 -15.93 -22.99 18.75
C ARG A 279 -16.10 -23.87 17.50
N ARG A 280 -15.79 -23.34 16.33
CA ARG A 280 -15.91 -24.05 15.04
C ARG A 280 -14.67 -24.94 14.77
N TRP A 281 -14.41 -25.87 15.70
CA TRP A 281 -13.20 -26.70 15.74
C TRP A 281 -12.98 -27.59 14.50
N SER A 282 -14.04 -28.10 13.92
CA SER A 282 -13.96 -28.92 12.68
C SER A 282 -13.43 -28.11 11.51
N LYS A 283 -13.88 -26.87 11.35
CA LYS A 283 -13.40 -25.96 10.29
C LYS A 283 -11.94 -25.55 10.57
N LEU A 284 -11.59 -25.29 11.83
CA LEU A 284 -10.22 -24.99 12.23
C LEU A 284 -9.29 -26.18 11.95
N ALA A 285 -9.67 -27.41 12.34
CA ALA A 285 -8.88 -28.61 12.08
C ALA A 285 -8.69 -28.85 10.57
N TRP A 286 -9.72 -28.63 9.75
CA TRP A 286 -9.61 -28.73 8.30
C TRP A 286 -8.62 -27.71 7.73
N HIS A 287 -8.63 -26.47 8.21
CA HIS A 287 -7.66 -25.47 7.84
C HIS A 287 -6.23 -25.89 8.22
N MET A 288 -6.04 -26.42 9.43
CA MET A 288 -4.72 -26.91 9.89
C MET A 288 -4.20 -28.05 9.02
N LEU A 289 -5.04 -29.05 8.68
CA LEU A 289 -4.68 -30.16 7.79
C LEU A 289 -4.31 -29.66 6.37
N ARG A 290 -5.08 -28.73 5.83
CA ARG A 290 -4.80 -28.12 4.53
C ARG A 290 -3.45 -27.40 4.50
N LEU A 291 -3.03 -26.85 5.62
CA LEU A 291 -1.82 -26.07 5.77
C LEU A 291 -0.61 -26.92 6.15
N SER A 292 -0.80 -28.04 6.86
CA SER A 292 0.27 -29.03 7.08
C SER A 292 0.77 -29.64 5.76
N ALA A 293 -0.06 -29.65 4.72
CA ALA A 293 0.35 -30.05 3.36
C ALA A 293 1.31 -29.02 2.68
N LEU A 294 1.57 -27.87 3.31
CA LEU A 294 2.39 -26.75 2.81
C LEU A 294 3.84 -26.80 3.26
N GLN A 295 4.30 -27.85 3.90
CA GLN A 295 5.57 -27.94 4.64
C GLN A 295 6.86 -27.57 3.87
N HIS A 296 6.80 -27.14 2.62
CA HIS A 296 7.97 -26.85 1.78
C HIS A 296 8.06 -25.40 1.27
N ASP A 297 7.23 -24.47 1.77
CA ASP A 297 7.23 -23.10 1.31
C ASP A 297 7.67 -22.13 2.42
N ARG A 298 8.53 -21.13 2.10
CA ARG A 298 8.97 -20.05 3.00
C ARG A 298 7.80 -19.29 3.66
N TYR A 299 6.60 -19.38 3.09
CA TYR A 299 5.36 -18.87 3.66
C TYR A 299 4.86 -19.67 4.86
N THR A 300 5.28 -20.93 5.02
CA THR A 300 4.89 -21.81 6.13
C THR A 300 5.40 -21.29 7.47
N ALA A 301 6.62 -20.76 7.53
CA ALA A 301 7.19 -20.22 8.76
C ALA A 301 6.43 -18.97 9.23
N ARG A 302 6.10 -18.05 8.32
CA ARG A 302 5.27 -16.87 8.61
C ARG A 302 3.85 -17.28 9.01
N PHE A 303 3.31 -18.29 8.37
CA PHE A 303 2.00 -18.84 8.69
C PHE A 303 1.95 -19.43 10.11
N VAL A 304 2.93 -20.27 10.48
CA VAL A 304 3.05 -20.82 11.83
C VAL A 304 3.19 -19.68 12.86
N TYR A 305 3.96 -18.65 12.54
CA TYR A 305 4.11 -17.47 13.39
C TYR A 305 2.77 -16.75 13.63
N TYR A 306 2.01 -16.40 12.58
CA TYR A 306 0.71 -15.74 12.74
C TYR A 306 -0.33 -16.62 13.45
N THR A 307 -0.24 -17.92 13.27
CA THR A 307 -1.07 -18.89 13.99
C THR A 307 -0.77 -18.88 15.49
N LEU A 308 0.51 -18.99 15.84
CA LEU A 308 0.94 -18.98 17.24
C LEU A 308 0.62 -17.63 17.89
N MET A 309 0.80 -16.52 17.20
CA MET A 309 0.44 -15.18 17.69
C MET A 309 -1.08 -15.04 17.91
N SER A 310 -1.90 -15.56 16.99
CA SER A 310 -3.37 -15.54 17.14
C SER A 310 -3.81 -16.38 18.34
N ILE A 311 -3.20 -17.55 18.54
CA ILE A 311 -3.47 -18.42 19.70
C ILE A 311 -2.99 -17.75 20.99
N ALA A 312 -1.82 -17.10 20.98
CA ALA A 312 -1.29 -16.38 22.14
C ALA A 312 -2.16 -15.16 22.50
N GLN A 313 -2.66 -14.41 21.51
CA GLN A 313 -3.58 -13.30 21.74
C GLN A 313 -4.93 -13.74 22.31
N LEU A 314 -5.43 -14.91 21.90
CA LEU A 314 -6.63 -15.51 22.46
C LEU A 314 -6.40 -16.01 23.89
N GLY A 315 -5.24 -16.62 24.17
CA GLY A 315 -4.81 -17.03 25.51
C GLY A 315 -4.64 -15.82 26.45
N MET A 316 -4.10 -14.70 25.96
CA MET A 316 -3.93 -13.47 26.73
C MET A 316 -5.26 -12.75 27.04
N LYS A 317 -6.27 -12.83 26.18
CA LYS A 317 -7.62 -12.30 26.48
C LYS A 317 -8.31 -13.08 27.61
N THR A 318 -8.05 -14.38 27.71
CA THR A 318 -8.52 -15.21 28.82
C THR A 318 -7.71 -15.00 30.10
N VAL A 319 -6.45 -14.54 30.02
CA VAL A 319 -5.55 -14.31 31.15
C VAL A 319 -5.55 -12.84 31.62
N LYS A 320 -5.93 -11.87 30.78
CA LYS A 320 -6.02 -10.43 31.15
C LYS A 320 -7.08 -10.10 32.22
N SER A 321 -7.82 -11.11 32.68
CA SER A 321 -8.54 -10.96 33.97
C SER A 321 -7.63 -11.13 35.20
N ARG A 322 -6.35 -11.47 35.09
CA ARG A 322 -5.51 -11.81 36.25
C ARG A 322 -4.07 -11.29 36.31
N THR A 323 -3.45 -10.67 35.32
CA THR A 323 -2.07 -10.13 35.53
C THR A 323 -1.65 -9.02 34.56
N HIS A 324 -1.11 -7.95 35.16
CA HIS A 324 -0.64 -6.70 34.52
C HIS A 324 0.85 -6.75 34.07
N HIS A 325 1.42 -7.90 33.71
CA HIS A 325 2.88 -8.03 33.63
C HIS A 325 3.45 -8.78 32.41
N LEU A 326 2.97 -8.58 31.19
CA LEU A 326 3.61 -9.17 29.98
C LEU A 326 3.69 -8.21 28.76
N GLY A 327 3.70 -6.90 29.01
CA GLY A 327 3.84 -5.89 27.95
C GLY A 327 5.22 -5.74 27.32
N VAL A 328 6.26 -6.42 27.81
CA VAL A 328 7.66 -6.15 27.44
C VAL A 328 8.25 -7.16 26.44
N MET A 329 7.56 -8.25 26.14
CA MET A 329 8.08 -9.26 25.20
C MET A 329 7.64 -9.10 23.74
N ALA A 330 6.65 -8.26 23.43
CA ALA A 330 6.17 -8.09 22.07
C ALA A 330 7.13 -7.26 21.18
N ASP A 331 7.91 -6.36 21.77
CA ASP A 331 8.81 -5.46 21.02
C ASP A 331 10.11 -6.08 20.51
N ARG A 332 10.47 -7.28 20.99
CA ARG A 332 11.75 -7.92 20.58
C ARG A 332 11.68 -8.78 19.34
N PHE A 333 10.50 -9.06 18.79
CA PHE A 333 10.34 -9.97 17.65
C PHE A 333 10.02 -9.28 16.31
N HIS A 334 10.02 -7.95 16.25
CA HIS A 334 9.92 -7.21 14.99
C HIS A 334 11.26 -7.09 14.21
N ARG A 335 12.34 -7.70 14.72
CA ARG A 335 13.71 -7.61 14.14
C ARG A 335 14.21 -8.88 13.43
N TRP A 336 13.29 -9.75 12.94
CA TRP A 336 13.68 -10.88 12.10
C TRP A 336 12.87 -10.95 10.81
#